data_546bb42916f18574b6466c5c71417001
#
_entry.id   546bb42916f18574b6466c5c71417001
#
_cell.length_a   1.000
_cell.length_b   1.000
_cell.length_c   1.000
_cell.angle_alpha   90.00
_cell.angle_beta   90.00
_cell.angle_gamma   90.00
#
_symmetry.space_group_name_H-M   'P 1'
#
loop_
_entity.id
_entity.type
_entity.pdbx_description
1 polymer ?
#
loop_
_entity_poly.entity_id
_entity_poly.type
_entity_poly.pdbx_seq_one_letter_code
_entity_poly.pdbx_strand_id
1 'polypeptide(L)'
;MILEQIGEVPLPAHDKSGGFDHAAVHGPRGRLYVAHTANDAVDMIDCATNTYLGSIPRLGGVAGALVSEEHDLVFTSNRAENTVGIFSPSQEEALIKVKVGLRPNGLAYDASRRLLLAANVGDPAKPGFFTVSAVDVPTRAMIADVPVSGRTRWVVFDGESARFYVNIADPPEIAVIDATKPGSVARTLTVPATGPHGLDLDAATHRLFCACDGKTLVVLDARSGAILTQARLAGIPDVIFFNPERRHLYVAIGDPGLIEIFETDKMRRVETVRTEAGAHTLGFDPSRNIVYAFLPNTHRALIYIDRG
;
A
#
# COMPACT_ATOMS: atom_id res chain seq x y z
N MET A 1 -1.71 12.45 -23.43
CA MET A 1 -2.26 12.32 -22.06
C MET A 1 -2.38 10.84 -21.80
N ILE A 2 -1.61 10.33 -20.86
CA ILE A 2 -1.59 8.92 -20.48
C ILE A 2 -2.73 8.63 -19.51
N LEU A 3 -2.84 9.42 -18.42
CA LEU A 3 -3.96 9.35 -17.49
C LEU A 3 -5.05 10.35 -17.89
N GLU A 4 -6.17 9.85 -18.40
CA GLU A 4 -7.36 10.64 -18.71
C GLU A 4 -8.37 10.55 -17.56
N GLN A 5 -8.79 11.68 -17.00
CA GLN A 5 -9.84 11.69 -15.99
C GLN A 5 -11.18 11.34 -16.62
N ILE A 6 -11.84 10.31 -16.10
CA ILE A 6 -13.11 9.78 -16.61
C ILE A 6 -14.28 9.93 -15.62
N GLY A 7 -14.00 10.36 -14.39
CA GLY A 7 -15.06 10.53 -13.39
C GLY A 7 -14.54 10.95 -12.03
N GLU A 8 -15.48 11.05 -11.09
CA GLU A 8 -15.22 11.26 -9.68
C GLU A 8 -16.28 10.61 -8.81
N VAL A 9 -15.93 10.30 -7.56
CA VAL A 9 -16.85 9.76 -6.54
C VAL A 9 -16.79 10.66 -5.32
N PRO A 10 -17.88 11.31 -4.92
CA PRO A 10 -17.99 11.97 -3.63
C PRO A 10 -17.89 10.95 -2.48
N LEU A 11 -17.10 11.28 -1.47
CA LEU A 11 -16.88 10.47 -0.28
C LEU A 11 -17.34 11.22 0.98
N PRO A 12 -17.54 10.53 2.11
CA PRO A 12 -17.86 11.20 3.36
C PRO A 12 -16.82 12.25 3.75
N ALA A 13 -17.26 13.35 4.34
CA ALA A 13 -16.38 14.37 4.88
C ALA A 13 -15.57 13.79 6.05
N HIS A 14 -14.40 14.38 6.31
CA HIS A 14 -13.54 13.98 7.40
C HIS A 14 -14.12 14.40 8.76
N ASP A 15 -14.21 13.45 9.69
CA ASP A 15 -14.61 13.71 11.08
C ASP A 15 -13.43 14.28 11.90
N LYS A 16 -12.19 13.95 11.50
CA LYS A 16 -10.95 14.40 12.15
C LYS A 16 -9.79 14.47 11.15
N SER A 17 -8.61 14.90 11.60
CA SER A 17 -7.38 14.86 10.78
C SER A 17 -6.99 13.42 10.40
N GLY A 18 -6.33 13.23 9.25
CA GLY A 18 -5.79 11.95 8.82
C GLY A 18 -6.02 11.64 7.34
N GLY A 19 -7.11 12.11 6.74
CA GLY A 19 -7.41 11.90 5.34
C GLY A 19 -7.64 10.43 4.98
N PHE A 20 -7.23 10.08 3.77
CA PHE A 20 -7.22 8.70 3.25
C PHE A 20 -5.81 8.12 3.32
N ASP A 21 -5.72 6.80 3.37
CA ASP A 21 -4.46 6.05 3.33
C ASP A 21 -4.57 4.93 2.28
N HIS A 22 -4.06 3.72 2.47
CA HIS A 22 -4.01 2.69 1.44
C HIS A 22 -5.38 2.30 0.88
N ALA A 23 -5.40 1.93 -0.41
CA ALA A 23 -6.60 1.41 -1.07
C ALA A 23 -6.27 0.13 -1.86
N ALA A 24 -7.28 -0.73 -2.02
CA ALA A 24 -7.18 -1.96 -2.80
C ALA A 24 -8.46 -2.22 -3.57
N VAL A 25 -8.34 -2.80 -4.77
CA VAL A 25 -9.47 -3.20 -5.61
C VAL A 25 -9.65 -4.71 -5.55
N HIS A 26 -10.88 -5.16 -5.35
CA HIS A 26 -11.33 -6.53 -5.54
C HIS A 26 -11.97 -6.64 -6.92
N GLY A 27 -11.17 -6.99 -7.93
CA GLY A 27 -11.60 -7.03 -9.34
C GLY A 27 -12.85 -7.89 -9.58
N PRO A 28 -12.89 -9.16 -9.14
CA PRO A 28 -14.06 -10.04 -9.30
C PRO A 28 -15.35 -9.51 -8.65
N ARG A 29 -15.23 -8.70 -7.59
CA ARG A 29 -16.38 -8.05 -6.94
C ARG A 29 -16.70 -6.68 -7.53
N GLY A 30 -15.81 -6.13 -8.37
CA GLY A 30 -15.94 -4.76 -8.87
C GLY A 30 -15.97 -3.71 -7.75
N ARG A 31 -15.21 -3.92 -6.67
CA ARG A 31 -15.29 -3.09 -5.46
C ARG A 31 -13.91 -2.60 -5.04
N LEU A 32 -13.81 -1.31 -4.79
CA LEU A 32 -12.62 -0.71 -4.18
C LEU A 32 -12.89 -0.46 -2.69
N TYR A 33 -11.87 -0.72 -1.88
CA TYR A 33 -11.80 -0.43 -0.45
C TYR A 33 -10.69 0.57 -0.20
N VAL A 34 -10.99 1.69 0.47
CA VAL A 34 -9.99 2.69 0.86
C VAL A 34 -10.03 2.94 2.36
N ALA A 35 -8.88 2.93 2.99
CA ALA A 35 -8.73 3.30 4.38
C ALA A 35 -9.02 4.81 4.54
N HIS A 36 -10.14 5.14 5.19
CA HIS A 36 -10.53 6.49 5.56
C HIS A 36 -10.12 6.75 7.00
N THR A 37 -8.81 7.04 7.19
CA THR A 37 -8.19 7.17 8.52
C THR A 37 -8.88 8.24 9.36
N ALA A 38 -9.30 9.33 8.72
CA ALA A 38 -10.01 10.42 9.39
C ALA A 38 -11.37 10.01 9.99
N ASN A 39 -11.98 8.92 9.50
CA ASN A 39 -13.31 8.47 9.93
C ASN A 39 -13.29 7.12 10.66
N ASP A 40 -12.09 6.55 10.96
CA ASP A 40 -11.94 5.21 11.54
C ASP A 40 -12.74 4.15 10.78
N ALA A 41 -12.77 4.24 9.45
CA ALA A 41 -13.59 3.42 8.58
C ALA A 41 -12.86 3.05 7.29
N VAL A 42 -13.32 2.01 6.62
CA VAL A 42 -12.98 1.72 5.23
C VAL A 42 -14.16 2.10 4.37
N ASP A 43 -13.96 3.02 3.43
CA ASP A 43 -14.99 3.39 2.45
C ASP A 43 -14.97 2.42 1.27
N MET A 44 -16.16 2.14 0.73
CA MET A 44 -16.35 1.24 -0.39
C MET A 44 -16.88 1.98 -1.61
N ILE A 45 -16.31 1.69 -2.76
CA ILE A 45 -16.73 2.25 -4.06
C ILE A 45 -17.06 1.09 -5.00
N ASP A 46 -18.22 1.19 -5.67
CA ASP A 46 -18.55 0.34 -6.81
C ASP A 46 -17.73 0.81 -8.02
N CYS A 47 -16.89 -0.07 -8.52
CA CYS A 47 -15.97 0.25 -9.61
C CYS A 47 -16.66 0.29 -10.99
N ALA A 48 -17.82 -0.34 -11.17
CA ALA A 48 -18.54 -0.34 -12.45
C ALA A 48 -19.36 0.94 -12.63
N THR A 49 -20.01 1.38 -11.55
CA THR A 49 -20.88 2.57 -11.55
C THR A 49 -20.18 3.83 -11.06
N ASN A 50 -18.98 3.70 -10.48
CA ASN A 50 -18.23 4.79 -9.84
C ASN A 50 -19.06 5.48 -8.75
N THR A 51 -19.68 4.70 -7.87
CA THR A 51 -20.52 5.20 -6.79
C THR A 51 -20.02 4.75 -5.42
N TYR A 52 -20.13 5.63 -4.43
CA TYR A 52 -19.90 5.27 -3.03
C TYR A 52 -21.00 4.33 -2.54
N LEU A 53 -20.60 3.21 -1.92
CA LEU A 53 -21.51 2.16 -1.43
C LEU A 53 -21.82 2.25 0.07
N GLY A 54 -20.89 2.81 0.84
CA GLY A 54 -20.97 2.84 2.29
C GLY A 54 -19.58 2.71 2.93
N SER A 55 -19.56 2.75 4.27
CA SER A 55 -18.33 2.59 5.06
C SER A 55 -18.44 1.46 6.05
N ILE A 56 -17.35 0.72 6.25
CA ILE A 56 -17.19 -0.27 7.33
C ILE A 56 -16.56 0.46 8.52
N PRO A 57 -17.32 0.74 9.59
CA PRO A 57 -16.85 1.57 10.70
C PRO A 57 -16.08 0.77 11.76
N ARG A 58 -15.65 1.49 12.81
CA ARG A 58 -14.99 0.91 14.00
C ARG A 58 -13.64 0.25 13.69
N LEU A 59 -12.87 0.89 12.82
CA LEU A 59 -11.50 0.49 12.46
C LEU A 59 -10.54 1.60 12.92
N GLY A 60 -10.31 1.67 14.23
CA GLY A 60 -9.60 2.78 14.88
C GLY A 60 -8.24 3.09 14.25
N GLY A 61 -8.12 4.28 13.63
CA GLY A 61 -6.92 4.74 12.92
C GLY A 61 -6.55 3.85 11.74
N VAL A 62 -7.53 3.32 11.02
CA VAL A 62 -7.28 2.45 9.86
C VAL A 62 -6.35 3.11 8.86
N ALA A 63 -5.37 2.36 8.38
CA ALA A 63 -4.36 2.83 7.44
C ALA A 63 -4.18 1.89 6.24
N GLY A 64 -4.07 0.60 6.48
CA GLY A 64 -3.99 -0.39 5.40
C GLY A 64 -5.37 -0.86 4.95
N ALA A 65 -5.53 -1.01 3.64
CA ALA A 65 -6.57 -1.79 3.00
C ALA A 65 -5.91 -2.70 1.95
N LEU A 66 -6.15 -3.99 2.04
CA LEU A 66 -5.58 -5.01 1.15
C LEU A 66 -6.67 -6.04 0.81
N VAL A 67 -6.61 -6.59 -0.38
CA VAL A 67 -7.57 -7.58 -0.88
C VAL A 67 -6.85 -8.86 -1.27
N SER A 68 -7.45 -10.00 -0.96
CA SER A 68 -7.13 -11.30 -1.56
C SER A 68 -8.31 -11.75 -2.40
N GLU A 69 -8.18 -11.70 -3.73
CA GLU A 69 -9.20 -12.19 -4.64
C GLU A 69 -9.33 -13.72 -4.56
N GLU A 70 -8.22 -14.44 -4.39
CA GLU A 70 -8.18 -15.90 -4.31
C GLU A 70 -9.01 -16.44 -3.13
N HIS A 71 -8.97 -15.76 -1.98
CA HIS A 71 -9.69 -16.19 -0.78
C HIS A 71 -10.93 -15.36 -0.47
N ASP A 72 -11.29 -14.40 -1.33
CA ASP A 72 -12.41 -13.49 -1.15
C ASP A 72 -12.36 -12.79 0.23
N LEU A 73 -11.19 -12.19 0.55
CA LEU A 73 -10.93 -11.54 1.83
C LEU A 73 -10.46 -10.10 1.64
N VAL A 74 -10.83 -9.27 2.60
CA VAL A 74 -10.32 -7.92 2.79
C VAL A 74 -9.59 -7.86 4.13
N PHE A 75 -8.43 -7.21 4.13
CA PHE A 75 -7.60 -7.00 5.30
C PHE A 75 -7.47 -5.50 5.57
N THR A 76 -7.46 -5.13 6.85
CA THR A 76 -7.22 -3.76 7.29
C THR A 76 -6.13 -3.71 8.35
N SER A 77 -5.36 -2.63 8.41
CA SER A 77 -4.48 -2.35 9.55
C SER A 77 -5.06 -1.20 10.38
N ASN A 78 -5.31 -1.44 11.67
CA ASN A 78 -5.99 -0.52 12.57
C ASN A 78 -4.97 0.02 13.58
N ARG A 79 -4.34 1.16 13.26
CA ARG A 79 -3.21 1.72 14.02
C ARG A 79 -3.52 2.00 15.48
N ALA A 80 -4.70 2.59 15.76
CA ALA A 80 -5.06 2.96 17.12
C ALA A 80 -5.41 1.76 18.01
N GLU A 81 -5.69 0.61 17.40
CA GLU A 81 -6.08 -0.61 18.10
C GLU A 81 -4.96 -1.65 18.18
N ASN A 82 -3.88 -1.49 17.41
CA ASN A 82 -2.82 -2.50 17.23
C ASN A 82 -3.41 -3.84 16.76
N THR A 83 -4.28 -3.79 15.75
CA THR A 83 -4.93 -4.95 15.18
C THR A 83 -4.87 -4.94 13.66
N VAL A 84 -4.96 -6.11 13.05
CA VAL A 84 -5.41 -6.26 11.67
C VAL A 84 -6.86 -6.73 11.66
N GLY A 85 -7.67 -6.20 10.75
CA GLY A 85 -9.04 -6.65 10.50
C GLY A 85 -9.04 -7.65 9.36
N ILE A 86 -9.92 -8.65 9.43
CA ILE A 86 -10.11 -9.68 8.39
C ILE A 86 -11.62 -9.89 8.22
N PHE A 87 -12.12 -9.75 7.01
CA PHE A 87 -13.53 -10.02 6.68
C PHE A 87 -13.71 -10.45 5.23
N SER A 88 -14.84 -11.09 4.93
CA SER A 88 -15.25 -11.35 3.55
C SER A 88 -16.12 -10.21 3.04
N PRO A 89 -15.99 -9.80 1.75
CA PRO A 89 -16.88 -8.82 1.10
C PRO A 89 -18.36 -9.15 1.16
N SER A 90 -18.72 -10.41 1.37
CA SER A 90 -20.11 -10.87 1.49
C SER A 90 -20.63 -10.91 2.94
N GLN A 91 -19.76 -10.70 3.94
CA GLN A 91 -20.07 -10.76 5.38
C GLN A 91 -19.27 -9.72 6.14
N GLU A 92 -19.43 -8.46 5.79
CA GLU A 92 -18.64 -7.34 6.34
C GLU A 92 -18.85 -7.18 7.86
N GLU A 93 -20.06 -7.50 8.37
CA GLU A 93 -20.39 -7.51 9.77
C GLU A 93 -19.62 -8.57 10.58
N ALA A 94 -19.14 -9.63 9.93
CA ALA A 94 -18.31 -10.68 10.54
C ALA A 94 -16.82 -10.30 10.62
N LEU A 95 -16.50 -9.01 10.63
CA LEU A 95 -15.15 -8.49 10.80
C LEU A 95 -14.50 -9.05 12.08
N ILE A 96 -13.35 -9.69 11.88
CA ILE A 96 -12.51 -10.23 12.96
C ILE A 96 -11.29 -9.35 13.11
N LYS A 97 -10.87 -9.09 14.36
CA LYS A 97 -9.66 -8.33 14.66
C LYS A 97 -8.63 -9.22 15.34
N VAL A 98 -7.43 -9.28 14.77
CA VAL A 98 -6.29 -10.02 15.32
C VAL A 98 -5.27 -9.02 15.87
N LYS A 99 -4.82 -9.23 17.11
CA LYS A 99 -3.76 -8.42 17.73
C LYS A 99 -2.44 -8.62 17.00
N VAL A 100 -1.73 -7.52 16.77
CA VAL A 100 -0.41 -7.46 16.14
C VAL A 100 0.49 -6.47 16.89
N GLY A 101 1.67 -6.18 16.37
CA GLY A 101 2.57 -5.17 16.93
C GLY A 101 1.99 -3.74 16.89
N LEU A 102 2.79 -2.78 17.36
CA LEU A 102 2.33 -1.41 17.58
C LEU A 102 2.11 -0.63 16.27
N ARG A 103 0.91 -0.10 16.08
CA ARG A 103 0.54 0.79 14.98
C ARG A 103 0.78 0.17 13.60
N PRO A 104 0.09 -0.95 13.26
CA PRO A 104 0.22 -1.57 11.94
C PRO A 104 -0.16 -0.59 10.82
N ASN A 105 0.53 -0.71 9.67
CA ASN A 105 0.35 0.13 8.50
C ASN A 105 0.29 -0.70 7.21
N GLY A 106 1.42 -0.89 6.52
CA GLY A 106 1.49 -1.67 5.30
C GLY A 106 1.10 -3.13 5.54
N LEU A 107 0.38 -3.70 4.59
CA LEU A 107 -0.07 -5.09 4.59
C LEU A 107 0.35 -5.78 3.31
N ALA A 108 0.78 -7.05 3.39
CA ALA A 108 0.95 -7.93 2.24
C ALA A 108 0.51 -9.34 2.59
N TYR A 109 0.05 -10.10 1.60
CA TYR A 109 -0.54 -11.40 1.82
C TYR A 109 0.03 -12.46 0.87
N ASP A 110 0.48 -13.56 1.44
CA ASP A 110 0.81 -14.80 0.74
C ASP A 110 -0.44 -15.69 0.71
N ALA A 111 -1.12 -15.71 -0.43
CA ALA A 111 -2.35 -16.49 -0.59
C ALA A 111 -2.08 -18.00 -0.49
N SER A 112 -0.95 -18.49 -1.01
CA SER A 112 -0.63 -19.92 -0.99
C SER A 112 -0.43 -20.48 0.42
N ARG A 113 0.11 -19.66 1.33
CA ARG A 113 0.33 -20.03 2.75
C ARG A 113 -0.74 -19.45 3.67
N ARG A 114 -1.65 -18.61 3.13
CA ARG A 114 -2.65 -17.87 3.89
C ARG A 114 -2.03 -17.06 5.03
N LEU A 115 -0.88 -16.44 4.73
CA LEU A 115 -0.05 -15.70 5.66
C LEU A 115 -0.15 -14.19 5.38
N LEU A 116 -0.69 -13.42 6.33
CA LEU A 116 -0.73 -11.96 6.27
C LEU A 116 0.48 -11.40 7.02
N LEU A 117 1.19 -10.47 6.38
CA LEU A 117 2.23 -9.69 7.01
C LEU A 117 1.73 -8.27 7.28
N ALA A 118 1.95 -7.76 8.49
CA ALA A 118 1.63 -6.39 8.89
C ALA A 118 2.91 -5.67 9.34
N ALA A 119 3.24 -4.58 8.65
CA ALA A 119 4.37 -3.73 9.01
C ALA A 119 3.94 -2.73 10.10
N ASN A 120 4.56 -2.83 11.29
CA ASN A 120 4.19 -2.03 12.45
C ASN A 120 5.10 -0.80 12.56
N VAL A 121 4.51 0.39 12.46
CA VAL A 121 5.23 1.68 12.48
C VAL A 121 5.91 1.93 13.83
N GLY A 122 5.47 1.23 14.88
CA GLY A 122 5.99 1.40 16.23
C GLY A 122 5.47 2.65 16.93
N ASP A 123 6.02 2.91 18.09
CA ASP A 123 5.73 4.11 18.89
C ASP A 123 6.98 5.02 18.90
N PRO A 124 6.91 6.24 18.37
CA PRO A 124 8.05 7.18 18.39
C PRO A 124 8.55 7.48 19.80
N ALA A 125 7.68 7.38 20.81
CA ALA A 125 8.05 7.57 22.22
C ALA A 125 8.77 6.34 22.83
N LYS A 126 8.81 5.21 22.11
CA LYS A 126 9.40 3.95 22.55
C LYS A 126 10.34 3.40 21.47
N PRO A 127 11.58 3.90 21.37
CA PRO A 127 12.55 3.37 20.41
C PRO A 127 12.73 1.85 20.56
N GLY A 128 12.88 1.14 19.43
CA GLY A 128 13.11 -0.31 19.43
C GLY A 128 11.83 -1.19 19.35
N PHE A 129 10.64 -0.61 19.26
CA PHE A 129 9.39 -1.34 19.08
C PHE A 129 8.91 -1.35 17.62
N PHE A 130 9.84 -1.35 16.68
CA PHE A 130 9.53 -1.55 15.27
C PHE A 130 9.53 -3.04 14.97
N THR A 131 8.40 -3.55 14.51
CA THR A 131 8.25 -4.97 14.22
C THR A 131 7.50 -5.21 12.92
N VAL A 132 7.54 -6.46 12.45
CA VAL A 132 6.68 -6.97 11.39
C VAL A 132 5.96 -8.19 11.95
N SER A 133 4.63 -8.14 12.03
CA SER A 133 3.82 -9.24 12.54
C SER A 133 3.39 -10.15 11.40
N ALA A 134 3.55 -11.47 11.60
CA ALA A 134 3.03 -12.51 10.73
C ALA A 134 1.77 -13.12 11.34
N VAL A 135 0.67 -13.11 10.59
CA VAL A 135 -0.63 -13.63 11.04
C VAL A 135 -1.04 -14.80 10.15
N ASP A 136 -1.27 -15.94 10.80
CA ASP A 136 -1.92 -17.10 10.17
C ASP A 136 -3.42 -16.81 10.05
N VAL A 137 -3.89 -16.62 8.83
CA VAL A 137 -5.28 -16.18 8.55
C VAL A 137 -6.31 -17.26 8.92
N PRO A 138 -6.09 -18.55 8.63
CA PRO A 138 -7.00 -19.63 9.05
C PRO A 138 -7.24 -19.70 10.55
N THR A 139 -6.19 -19.64 11.36
CA THR A 139 -6.31 -19.71 12.83
C THR A 139 -6.56 -18.36 13.48
N ARG A 140 -6.46 -17.25 12.70
CA ARG A 140 -6.67 -15.88 13.18
C ARG A 140 -5.73 -15.52 14.34
N ALA A 141 -4.50 -15.95 14.22
CA ALA A 141 -3.48 -15.78 15.25
C ALA A 141 -2.20 -15.15 14.69
N MET A 142 -1.62 -14.23 15.45
CA MET A 142 -0.25 -13.78 15.20
C MET A 142 0.71 -14.92 15.58
N ILE A 143 1.48 -15.41 14.61
CA ILE A 143 2.43 -16.51 14.77
C ILE A 143 3.88 -16.05 14.95
N ALA A 144 4.18 -14.81 14.58
CA ALA A 144 5.47 -14.17 14.81
C ALA A 144 5.31 -12.65 14.89
N ASP A 145 6.19 -12.00 15.66
CA ASP A 145 6.36 -10.55 15.71
C ASP A 145 7.86 -10.25 15.65
N VAL A 146 8.34 -9.92 14.47
CA VAL A 146 9.76 -9.87 14.11
C VAL A 146 10.30 -8.46 14.32
N PRO A 147 11.27 -8.25 15.22
CA PRO A 147 11.96 -6.97 15.32
C PRO A 147 12.68 -6.58 14.02
N VAL A 148 12.57 -5.31 13.64
CA VAL A 148 13.28 -4.72 12.51
C VAL A 148 14.08 -3.49 12.97
N SER A 149 14.99 -3.03 12.12
CA SER A 149 15.98 -1.98 12.43
C SER A 149 15.38 -0.60 12.70
N GLY A 150 14.17 -0.32 12.17
CA GLY A 150 13.57 1.00 12.27
C GLY A 150 12.12 1.06 11.79
N ARG A 151 11.63 2.29 11.61
CA ARG A 151 10.24 2.56 11.25
C ARG A 151 9.87 1.91 9.93
N THR A 152 8.92 0.99 9.98
CA THR A 152 8.35 0.34 8.79
C THR A 152 7.44 1.29 7.99
N ARG A 153 7.30 1.00 6.70
CA ARG A 153 6.40 1.70 5.77
C ARG A 153 5.59 0.68 4.97
N TRP A 154 5.78 0.65 3.67
CA TRP A 154 5.09 -0.24 2.74
C TRP A 154 5.66 -1.64 2.77
N VAL A 155 4.84 -2.63 2.38
CA VAL A 155 5.27 -4.02 2.23
C VAL A 155 4.65 -4.63 0.97
N VAL A 156 5.41 -5.45 0.25
CA VAL A 156 4.93 -6.23 -0.89
C VAL A 156 5.35 -7.70 -0.76
N PHE A 157 4.62 -8.58 -1.43
CA PHE A 157 4.90 -10.01 -1.47
C PHE A 157 5.27 -10.46 -2.88
N ASP A 158 6.35 -11.24 -2.99
CA ASP A 158 6.75 -11.93 -4.20
C ASP A 158 6.41 -13.42 -4.09
N GLY A 159 5.40 -13.85 -4.83
CA GLY A 159 4.93 -15.24 -4.82
C GLY A 159 5.94 -16.23 -5.42
N GLU A 160 6.78 -15.80 -6.37
CA GLU A 160 7.78 -16.66 -7.00
C GLU A 160 8.89 -17.04 -6.01
N SER A 161 9.43 -16.06 -5.31
CA SER A 161 10.50 -16.28 -4.32
C SER A 161 9.98 -16.61 -2.91
N ALA A 162 8.66 -16.53 -2.68
CA ALA A 162 8.02 -16.62 -1.37
C ALA A 162 8.63 -15.65 -0.35
N ARG A 163 8.79 -14.37 -0.72
CA ARG A 163 9.41 -13.34 0.12
C ARG A 163 8.54 -12.11 0.24
N PHE A 164 8.53 -11.58 1.46
CA PHE A 164 8.03 -10.24 1.72
C PHE A 164 9.18 -9.24 1.73
N TYR A 165 8.94 -8.07 1.15
CA TYR A 165 9.86 -6.93 1.15
C TYR A 165 9.19 -5.80 1.92
N VAL A 166 9.87 -5.29 2.95
CA VAL A 166 9.34 -4.29 3.88
C VAL A 166 10.25 -3.06 3.88
N ASN A 167 9.73 -1.91 3.46
CA ASN A 167 10.47 -0.65 3.55
C ASN A 167 10.70 -0.24 5.00
N ILE A 168 11.96 0.09 5.33
CA ILE A 168 12.40 0.69 6.58
C ILE A 168 12.89 2.11 6.26
N ALA A 169 12.29 3.10 6.95
CA ALA A 169 12.58 4.51 6.64
C ALA A 169 13.96 4.95 7.13
N ASP A 170 14.37 4.48 8.32
CA ASP A 170 15.64 4.79 8.94
C ASP A 170 16.08 3.62 9.86
N PRO A 171 17.23 2.97 9.59
CA PRO A 171 18.12 3.19 8.45
C PRO A 171 17.42 2.89 7.11
N PRO A 172 17.83 3.55 5.99
CA PRO A 172 17.17 3.37 4.71
C PRO A 172 17.52 2.00 4.10
N GLU A 173 16.60 1.06 4.25
CA GLU A 173 16.76 -0.32 3.78
C GLU A 173 15.43 -1.00 3.50
N ILE A 174 15.45 -2.16 2.87
CA ILE A 174 14.32 -3.06 2.70
C ILE A 174 14.63 -4.34 3.48
N ALA A 175 13.82 -4.64 4.50
CA ALA A 175 13.90 -5.92 5.20
C ALA A 175 13.21 -7.01 4.36
N VAL A 176 13.86 -8.15 4.22
CA VAL A 176 13.34 -9.32 3.47
C VAL A 176 12.97 -10.40 4.48
N ILE A 177 11.72 -10.86 4.42
CA ILE A 177 11.20 -11.93 5.27
C ILE A 177 10.82 -13.12 4.39
N ASP A 178 11.33 -14.30 4.73
CA ASP A 178 10.99 -15.55 4.05
C ASP A 178 9.61 -16.03 4.55
N ALA A 179 8.63 -16.13 3.65
CA ALA A 179 7.27 -16.58 4.00
C ALA A 179 7.21 -18.02 4.52
N THR A 180 8.22 -18.84 4.24
CA THR A 180 8.31 -20.22 4.76
C THR A 180 8.84 -20.26 6.20
N LYS A 181 9.49 -19.19 6.67
CA LYS A 181 10.07 -19.03 8.01
C LYS A 181 9.90 -17.59 8.50
N PRO A 182 8.66 -17.11 8.72
CA PRO A 182 8.37 -15.70 8.93
C PRO A 182 8.82 -15.17 10.31
N GLY A 183 9.58 -15.92 11.07
CA GLY A 183 10.01 -15.57 12.43
C GLY A 183 11.29 -14.73 12.53
N SER A 184 11.89 -14.33 11.40
CA SER A 184 13.10 -13.49 11.38
C SER A 184 13.28 -12.75 10.07
N VAL A 185 14.07 -11.66 10.10
CA VAL A 185 14.57 -11.01 8.89
C VAL A 185 15.62 -11.93 8.26
N ALA A 186 15.38 -12.36 7.02
CA ALA A 186 16.32 -13.23 6.29
C ALA A 186 17.55 -12.45 5.78
N ARG A 187 17.34 -11.22 5.34
CA ARG A 187 18.39 -10.27 4.91
C ARG A 187 17.83 -8.86 4.79
N THR A 188 18.72 -7.89 4.60
CA THR A 188 18.37 -6.51 4.28
C THR A 188 18.97 -6.08 2.94
N LEU A 189 18.28 -5.19 2.23
CA LEU A 189 18.76 -4.54 1.02
C LEU A 189 18.97 -3.06 1.32
N THR A 190 20.17 -2.54 1.14
CA THR A 190 20.44 -1.11 1.35
C THR A 190 19.79 -0.27 0.26
N VAL A 191 19.11 0.80 0.65
CA VAL A 191 18.52 1.77 -0.27
C VAL A 191 19.34 3.06 -0.24
N PRO A 192 19.90 3.54 -1.37
CA PRO A 192 20.81 4.71 -1.41
C PRO A 192 20.05 6.06 -1.38
N ALA A 193 18.87 6.10 -0.76
CA ALA A 193 18.05 7.30 -0.63
C ALA A 193 17.33 7.28 0.72
N THR A 194 17.16 8.43 1.34
CA THR A 194 16.54 8.55 2.67
C THR A 194 15.05 8.28 2.63
N GLY A 195 14.55 7.57 3.64
CA GLY A 195 13.14 7.35 3.88
C GLY A 195 12.45 6.48 2.82
N PRO A 196 12.85 5.22 2.58
CA PRO A 196 12.04 4.26 1.84
C PRO A 196 10.58 4.31 2.29
N HIS A 197 9.63 4.60 1.38
CA HIS A 197 8.22 4.82 1.69
C HIS A 197 7.30 3.92 0.88
N GLY A 198 6.89 4.34 -0.33
CA GLY A 198 6.14 3.49 -1.24
C GLY A 198 7.00 2.37 -1.81
N LEU A 199 6.42 1.20 -2.00
CA LEU A 199 7.10 0.03 -2.55
C LEU A 199 6.15 -0.74 -3.45
N ASP A 200 6.61 -1.14 -4.64
CA ASP A 200 5.90 -2.09 -5.49
C ASP A 200 6.88 -3.00 -6.25
N LEU A 201 6.36 -4.07 -6.83
CA LEU A 201 7.15 -5.15 -7.43
C LEU A 201 6.69 -5.45 -8.86
N ASP A 202 7.61 -5.39 -9.80
CA ASP A 202 7.50 -6.07 -11.08
C ASP A 202 8.02 -7.51 -10.93
N ALA A 203 7.14 -8.43 -10.63
CA ALA A 203 7.50 -9.83 -10.41
C ALA A 203 8.12 -10.48 -11.66
N ALA A 204 7.66 -10.08 -12.86
CA ALA A 204 8.15 -10.66 -14.12
C ALA A 204 9.62 -10.35 -14.41
N THR A 205 10.10 -9.19 -13.96
CA THR A 205 11.50 -8.75 -14.14
C THR A 205 12.28 -8.66 -12.83
N HIS A 206 11.68 -9.07 -11.71
CA HIS A 206 12.24 -9.04 -10.35
C HIS A 206 12.72 -7.63 -9.92
N ARG A 207 11.99 -6.57 -10.33
CA ARG A 207 12.34 -5.19 -9.98
C ARG A 207 11.47 -4.69 -8.84
N LEU A 208 12.10 -4.22 -7.78
CA LEU A 208 11.46 -3.45 -6.73
C LEU A 208 11.54 -1.97 -7.08
N PHE A 209 10.39 -1.30 -7.06
CA PHE A 209 10.27 0.15 -7.16
C PHE A 209 10.11 0.71 -5.76
N CYS A 210 11.10 1.46 -5.28
CA CYS A 210 11.12 2.04 -3.95
C CYS A 210 11.12 3.57 -4.05
N ALA A 211 9.98 4.18 -3.74
CA ALA A 211 9.86 5.63 -3.70
C ALA A 211 10.23 6.14 -2.30
N CYS A 212 11.17 7.09 -2.23
CA CYS A 212 11.82 7.54 -1.00
C CYS A 212 11.47 8.98 -0.66
N ASP A 213 11.31 9.30 0.64
CA ASP A 213 11.06 10.65 1.16
C ASP A 213 12.13 11.66 0.71
N GLY A 214 13.35 11.19 0.40
CA GLY A 214 14.42 11.95 -0.24
C GLY A 214 14.14 12.36 -1.69
N LYS A 215 12.89 12.30 -2.14
CA LYS A 215 12.45 12.66 -3.50
C LYS A 215 13.18 11.86 -4.58
N THR A 216 13.40 10.60 -4.31
CA THR A 216 14.10 9.68 -5.21
C THR A 216 13.32 8.40 -5.37
N LEU A 217 13.11 7.99 -6.59
CA LEU A 217 12.62 6.65 -6.94
C LEU A 217 13.85 5.77 -7.20
N VAL A 218 14.03 4.72 -6.41
CA VAL A 218 15.11 3.76 -6.53
C VAL A 218 14.55 2.46 -7.10
N VAL A 219 15.20 1.91 -8.11
CA VAL A 219 14.84 0.58 -8.65
C VAL A 219 15.93 -0.40 -8.28
N LEU A 220 15.54 -1.48 -7.61
CA LEU A 220 16.45 -2.53 -7.18
C LEU A 220 16.08 -3.86 -7.84
N ASP A 221 17.08 -4.70 -8.05
CA ASP A 221 16.85 -6.11 -8.31
C ASP A 221 16.44 -6.82 -7.00
N ALA A 222 15.27 -7.41 -6.96
CA ALA A 222 14.69 -8.02 -5.76
C ALA A 222 15.49 -9.22 -5.25
N ARG A 223 16.21 -9.93 -6.16
CA ARG A 223 16.98 -11.13 -5.82
C ARG A 223 18.35 -10.80 -5.24
N SER A 224 19.08 -9.87 -5.87
CA SER A 224 20.44 -9.51 -5.47
C SER A 224 20.50 -8.31 -4.53
N GLY A 225 19.53 -7.39 -4.62
CA GLY A 225 19.56 -6.07 -3.97
C GLY A 225 20.41 -5.04 -4.75
N ALA A 226 20.86 -5.37 -5.95
CA ALA A 226 21.62 -4.44 -6.77
C ALA A 226 20.75 -3.25 -7.20
N ILE A 227 21.32 -2.05 -7.13
CA ILE A 227 20.66 -0.83 -7.61
C ILE A 227 20.72 -0.84 -9.15
N LEU A 228 19.57 -0.88 -9.79
CA LEU A 228 19.48 -0.89 -11.25
C LEU A 228 19.46 0.53 -11.83
N THR A 229 18.67 1.41 -11.22
CA THR A 229 18.59 2.81 -11.65
C THR A 229 17.91 3.67 -10.57
N GLN A 230 17.97 4.99 -10.76
CA GLN A 230 17.30 5.98 -9.90
C GLN A 230 16.68 7.08 -10.75
N ALA A 231 15.56 7.65 -10.29
CA ALA A 231 14.92 8.80 -10.90
C ALA A 231 14.53 9.82 -9.82
N ARG A 232 14.51 11.11 -10.21
CA ARG A 232 14.11 12.18 -9.30
C ARG A 232 12.58 12.34 -9.31
N LEU A 233 12.00 12.49 -8.11
CA LEU A 233 10.60 12.81 -7.89
C LEU A 233 10.40 14.32 -7.65
N ALA A 234 9.21 14.84 -7.99
CA ALA A 234 8.87 16.25 -7.81
C ALA A 234 8.64 16.63 -6.34
N GLY A 235 8.29 15.68 -5.49
CA GLY A 235 8.01 15.89 -4.07
C GLY A 235 8.21 14.62 -3.25
N ILE A 236 7.73 14.65 -1.99
CA ILE A 236 7.75 13.47 -1.11
C ILE A 236 6.66 12.50 -1.57
N PRO A 237 7.05 11.28 -1.97
CA PRO A 237 6.10 10.25 -2.42
C PRO A 237 5.42 9.56 -1.24
N ASP A 238 4.29 8.90 -1.53
CA ASP A 238 3.68 7.95 -0.61
C ASP A 238 3.28 6.68 -1.38
N VAL A 239 2.02 6.55 -1.79
CA VAL A 239 1.53 5.37 -2.49
C VAL A 239 2.06 5.30 -3.92
N ILE A 240 2.52 4.11 -4.31
CA ILE A 240 2.90 3.82 -5.70
C ILE A 240 2.21 2.55 -6.17
N PHE A 241 1.92 2.47 -7.48
CA PHE A 241 1.43 1.25 -8.12
C PHE A 241 2.10 1.03 -9.46
N PHE A 242 2.57 -0.19 -9.69
CA PHE A 242 3.06 -0.65 -10.98
C PHE A 242 1.93 -1.28 -11.81
N ASN A 243 1.78 -0.79 -13.04
CA ASN A 243 0.89 -1.37 -14.03
C ASN A 243 1.69 -2.28 -14.98
N PRO A 244 1.56 -3.60 -14.87
CA PRO A 244 2.34 -4.52 -15.70
C PRO A 244 1.92 -4.53 -17.17
N GLU A 245 0.65 -4.24 -17.47
CA GLU A 245 0.14 -4.19 -18.84
C GLU A 245 0.69 -2.98 -19.62
N ARG A 246 0.68 -1.80 -19.00
CA ARG A 246 1.13 -0.55 -19.61
C ARG A 246 2.61 -0.28 -19.38
N ARG A 247 3.27 -1.04 -18.52
CA ARG A 247 4.64 -0.79 -18.09
C ARG A 247 4.81 0.60 -17.45
N HIS A 248 3.78 1.06 -16.75
CA HIS A 248 3.75 2.35 -16.07
C HIS A 248 3.82 2.17 -14.55
N LEU A 249 4.54 3.09 -13.90
CA LEU A 249 4.54 3.24 -12.45
C LEU A 249 3.88 4.58 -12.11
N TYR A 250 2.83 4.54 -11.31
CA TYR A 250 2.16 5.72 -10.78
C TYR A 250 2.72 6.03 -9.40
N VAL A 251 3.11 7.29 -9.16
CA VAL A 251 3.67 7.76 -7.89
C VAL A 251 2.84 8.92 -7.39
N ALA A 252 2.18 8.75 -6.25
CA ALA A 252 1.46 9.82 -5.58
C ALA A 252 2.43 10.73 -4.83
N ILE A 253 2.26 12.03 -4.99
CA ILE A 253 3.03 13.07 -4.31
C ILE A 253 2.06 14.04 -3.65
N GLY A 254 1.96 13.99 -2.32
CA GLY A 254 0.99 14.77 -1.56
C GLY A 254 1.25 16.28 -1.57
N ASP A 255 2.52 16.70 -1.64
CA ASP A 255 2.90 18.09 -1.76
C ASP A 255 3.80 18.29 -2.98
N PRO A 256 3.35 19.01 -4.01
CA PRO A 256 2.21 19.94 -4.10
C PRO A 256 0.86 19.33 -4.54
N GLY A 257 0.68 18.01 -4.61
CA GLY A 257 -0.49 17.31 -5.11
C GLY A 257 -0.33 16.92 -6.57
N LEU A 258 0.34 15.77 -6.80
CA LEU A 258 0.67 15.27 -8.14
C LEU A 258 0.56 13.76 -8.20
N ILE A 259 0.30 13.24 -9.39
CA ILE A 259 0.63 11.86 -9.78
C ILE A 259 1.72 11.96 -10.84
N GLU A 260 2.89 11.39 -10.58
CA GLU A 260 3.93 11.22 -11.59
C GLU A 260 3.82 9.84 -12.22
N ILE A 261 3.89 9.77 -13.55
CA ILE A 261 3.83 8.53 -14.31
C ILE A 261 5.20 8.28 -14.93
N PHE A 262 5.78 7.11 -14.62
CA PHE A 262 7.06 6.66 -15.20
C PHE A 262 6.81 5.48 -16.13
N GLU A 263 7.35 5.57 -17.35
CA GLU A 263 7.54 4.42 -18.21
C GLU A 263 8.71 3.59 -17.64
N THR A 264 8.46 2.32 -17.29
CA THR A 264 9.36 1.55 -16.43
C THR A 264 10.52 0.87 -17.16
N ASP A 265 10.48 0.74 -18.48
CA ASP A 265 11.57 0.09 -19.22
C ASP A 265 12.82 0.98 -19.29
N LYS A 266 12.62 2.30 -19.37
CA LYS A 266 13.70 3.30 -19.35
C LYS A 266 13.72 4.15 -18.09
N MET A 267 12.80 3.91 -17.15
CA MET A 267 12.61 4.72 -15.93
C MET A 267 12.53 6.20 -16.21
N ARG A 268 11.74 6.56 -17.22
CA ARG A 268 11.53 7.94 -17.66
C ARG A 268 10.15 8.43 -17.24
N ARG A 269 10.10 9.59 -16.56
CA ARG A 269 8.84 10.26 -16.30
C ARG A 269 8.20 10.71 -17.62
N VAL A 270 7.00 10.23 -17.91
CA VAL A 270 6.29 10.46 -19.17
C VAL A 270 5.13 11.43 -19.03
N GLU A 271 4.55 11.53 -17.83
CA GLU A 271 3.49 12.49 -17.54
C GLU A 271 3.50 12.91 -16.07
N THR A 272 2.90 14.06 -15.78
CA THR A 272 2.58 14.53 -14.42
C THR A 272 1.16 15.08 -14.45
N VAL A 273 0.29 14.50 -13.61
CA VAL A 273 -1.10 14.92 -13.45
C VAL A 273 -1.24 15.70 -12.16
N ARG A 274 -1.91 16.86 -12.19
CA ARG A 274 -2.20 17.63 -10.98
C ARG A 274 -3.41 17.05 -10.27
N THR A 275 -3.27 16.92 -8.94
CA THR A 275 -4.34 16.62 -8.01
C THR A 275 -4.52 17.78 -7.03
N GLU A 276 -4.95 17.53 -5.80
CA GLU A 276 -4.94 18.58 -4.77
C GLU A 276 -3.82 18.34 -3.75
N ALA A 277 -3.42 19.39 -3.05
CA ALA A 277 -2.44 19.27 -1.96
C ALA A 277 -2.95 18.28 -0.88
N GLY A 278 -2.08 17.39 -0.44
CA GLY A 278 -2.42 16.31 0.49
C GLY A 278 -2.90 15.01 -0.17
N ALA A 279 -3.17 14.99 -1.48
CA ALA A 279 -3.55 13.77 -2.21
C ALA A 279 -2.34 12.85 -2.39
N HIS A 280 -2.10 11.98 -1.43
CA HIS A 280 -0.99 11.04 -1.39
C HIS A 280 -1.42 9.57 -1.54
N THR A 281 -2.72 9.32 -1.61
CA THR A 281 -3.32 7.98 -1.69
C THR A 281 -3.82 7.69 -3.09
N LEU A 282 -3.43 6.53 -3.61
CA LEU A 282 -3.95 5.96 -4.85
C LEU A 282 -4.62 4.62 -4.59
N GLY A 283 -5.54 4.24 -5.49
CA GLY A 283 -6.00 2.89 -5.71
C GLY A 283 -5.77 2.51 -7.16
N PHE A 284 -5.52 1.24 -7.43
CA PHE A 284 -5.28 0.77 -8.80
C PHE A 284 -6.11 -0.47 -9.11
N ASP A 285 -6.82 -0.44 -10.24
CA ASP A 285 -7.51 -1.58 -10.82
C ASP A 285 -6.75 -2.06 -12.07
N PRO A 286 -5.93 -3.11 -11.94
CA PRO A 286 -5.12 -3.60 -13.04
C PRO A 286 -5.96 -4.19 -14.18
N SER A 287 -7.15 -4.70 -13.90
CA SER A 287 -8.02 -5.33 -14.90
C SER A 287 -8.61 -4.34 -15.90
N ARG A 288 -8.70 -3.06 -15.50
CA ARG A 288 -9.30 -1.99 -16.31
C ARG A 288 -8.33 -0.83 -16.58
N ASN A 289 -7.10 -0.92 -16.08
CA ASN A 289 -6.11 0.17 -16.14
C ASN A 289 -6.64 1.47 -15.53
N ILE A 290 -7.35 1.38 -14.39
CA ILE A 290 -7.95 2.53 -13.71
C ILE A 290 -7.16 2.87 -12.45
N VAL A 291 -6.83 4.16 -12.32
CA VAL A 291 -6.20 4.75 -11.15
C VAL A 291 -7.21 5.65 -10.44
N TYR A 292 -7.37 5.45 -9.14
CA TYR A 292 -8.16 6.29 -8.25
C TYR A 292 -7.22 7.17 -7.44
N ALA A 293 -7.45 8.49 -7.41
CA ALA A 293 -6.70 9.42 -6.56
C ALA A 293 -7.62 10.01 -5.51
N PHE A 294 -7.29 9.85 -4.23
CA PHE A 294 -8.11 10.28 -3.12
C PHE A 294 -7.74 11.69 -2.67
N LEU A 295 -8.73 12.59 -2.66
CA LEU A 295 -8.56 14.01 -2.43
C LEU A 295 -9.05 14.37 -1.01
N PRO A 296 -8.13 14.64 -0.05
CA PRO A 296 -8.51 14.81 1.35
C PRO A 296 -9.23 16.12 1.66
N ASN A 297 -9.01 17.19 0.87
CA ASN A 297 -9.63 18.49 1.17
C ASN A 297 -11.04 18.62 0.55
N THR A 298 -11.28 17.93 -0.56
CA THR A 298 -12.57 17.97 -1.27
C THR A 298 -13.39 16.71 -1.08
N HIS A 299 -12.90 15.73 -0.30
CA HIS A 299 -13.57 14.50 0.11
C HIS A 299 -14.14 13.72 -1.08
N ARG A 300 -13.27 13.39 -2.03
CA ARG A 300 -13.66 12.62 -3.23
C ARG A 300 -12.51 11.79 -3.79
N ALA A 301 -12.84 10.82 -4.60
CA ALA A 301 -11.87 10.11 -5.43
C ALA A 301 -12.02 10.59 -6.88
N LEU A 302 -10.92 11.03 -7.51
CA LEU A 302 -10.85 11.20 -8.97
C LEU A 302 -10.50 9.87 -9.61
N ILE A 303 -11.11 9.61 -10.76
CA ILE A 303 -10.95 8.37 -11.50
C ILE A 303 -10.27 8.65 -12.82
N TYR A 304 -9.16 7.98 -13.06
CA TYR A 304 -8.38 8.10 -14.29
C TYR A 304 -8.29 6.74 -14.98
N ILE A 305 -8.30 6.76 -16.31
CA ILE A 305 -7.95 5.58 -17.12
C ILE A 305 -6.59 5.80 -17.77
N ASP A 306 -5.74 4.78 -17.71
CA ASP A 306 -4.47 4.78 -18.45
C ASP A 306 -4.70 4.30 -19.88
N ARG A 307 -4.48 5.21 -20.86
CA ARG A 307 -4.67 4.93 -22.29
C ARG A 307 -3.40 4.39 -22.98
N GLY A 308 -2.25 4.40 -22.29
CA GLY A 308 -0.95 3.99 -22.85
C GLY A 308 -0.11 5.13 -23.40
#